data_621a61cdb925203a3becac992dcd8b44
#
_entry.id   621a61cdb925203a3becac992dcd8b44
#
_cell.length_a   1.000
_cell.length_b   1.000
_cell.length_c   1.000
_cell.angle_alpha   90.00
_cell.angle_beta   90.00
_cell.angle_gamma   90.00
#
_symmetry.space_group_name_H-M   'P 1'
#
loop_
_entity.id
_entity.type
_entity.pdbx_description
1 polymer ?
#
loop_
_entity_poly.entity_id
_entity_poly.type
_entity_poly.pdbx_seq_one_letter_code
_entity_poly.pdbx_strand_id
1 'polypeptide(L)'
;MAKTQTAQTQPDAQAPQTPATRPPSVPNEIIHMGMDTVQGFEAIQRCARLLSASPLVPEIYRGTDGLPSCVIALNMATRLKADPLMVMQNLYIIKGKPGWSSKFLIATFNQCGRFSPIRYEFQGTEGKDDWGARATAVEKATGEKLIGPLVTVAIAKAEGWFTKSDSKWKTIPEQMMRYRSAAWFVNTVAPELAMGLPTSDEVEDFIEGEVTTARPQQVHAAGMPTPINDWTTADLEAFEDTLDAIYGVFKANGFGDQYDAYAAKMKTRRGSERAPALLEELRRDLASMKGEVPVGHGNEPAGMDSLLEDSRP
;
A
#
# COMPACT_ATOMS: atom_id res chain seq x y z
N MET A 1 47.54 90.34 -14.79
CA MET A 1 46.37 89.61 -14.22
C MET A 1 46.57 88.14 -14.51
N ALA A 2 47.15 87.42 -13.58
CA ALA A 2 47.41 85.99 -13.74
C ALA A 2 46.25 85.18 -13.14
N LYS A 3 45.65 84.28 -13.90
CA LYS A 3 44.65 83.35 -13.43
C LYS A 3 45.29 82.02 -13.03
N THR A 4 45.26 81.72 -11.76
CA THR A 4 45.67 80.44 -11.16
C THR A 4 44.68 79.33 -11.56
N GLN A 5 45.22 78.31 -12.23
CA GLN A 5 44.46 77.07 -12.48
C GLN A 5 44.72 76.12 -11.32
N THR A 6 43.62 75.72 -10.68
CA THR A 6 43.57 74.71 -9.63
C THR A 6 43.53 73.31 -10.27
N ALA A 7 44.55 72.48 -9.98
CA ALA A 7 44.62 71.10 -10.41
C ALA A 7 43.53 70.24 -9.66
N GLN A 8 42.67 69.57 -10.42
CA GLN A 8 41.75 68.54 -9.90
C GLN A 8 42.47 67.21 -9.83
N THR A 9 42.55 66.67 -8.63
CA THR A 9 43.04 65.31 -8.34
C THR A 9 42.00 64.34 -8.80
N GLN A 10 42.32 63.41 -9.71
CA GLN A 10 41.52 62.28 -10.09
C GLN A 10 41.52 61.24 -8.95
N PRO A 11 40.33 60.56 -8.64
CA PRO A 11 40.31 59.49 -7.71
C PRO A 11 40.79 58.16 -8.31
N ASP A 12 41.40 57.38 -7.47
CA ASP A 12 42.09 56.13 -7.68
C ASP A 12 41.31 55.11 -8.57
N ALA A 13 42.08 54.45 -9.42
CA ALA A 13 41.61 53.32 -10.24
C ALA A 13 41.22 52.16 -9.36
N GLN A 14 39.94 51.77 -9.44
CA GLN A 14 39.43 50.53 -8.87
C GLN A 14 40.19 49.33 -9.45
N ALA A 15 40.77 48.51 -8.56
CA ALA A 15 41.36 47.23 -8.90
C ALA A 15 40.35 46.33 -9.66
N PRO A 16 40.80 45.52 -10.64
CA PRO A 16 39.92 44.66 -11.41
C PRO A 16 39.29 43.61 -10.48
N GLN A 17 37.95 43.65 -10.37
CA GLN A 17 37.19 42.64 -9.67
C GLN A 17 37.31 41.35 -10.47
N THR A 18 37.90 40.32 -9.86
CA THR A 18 37.93 38.96 -10.38
C THR A 18 36.49 38.50 -10.56
N PRO A 19 36.07 37.97 -11.74
CA PRO A 19 34.73 37.48 -11.92
C PRO A 19 34.48 36.35 -10.93
N ALA A 20 33.43 36.48 -10.12
CA ALA A 20 32.97 35.41 -9.22
C ALA A 20 32.77 34.14 -10.05
N THR A 21 33.57 33.13 -9.77
CA THR A 21 33.48 31.84 -10.42
C THR A 21 32.06 31.28 -10.12
N ARG A 22 31.23 31.23 -11.15
CA ARG A 22 29.92 30.62 -11.08
C ARG A 22 30.10 29.18 -10.57
N PRO A 23 29.40 28.75 -9.49
CA PRO A 23 29.51 27.38 -9.05
C PRO A 23 29.21 26.45 -10.23
N PRO A 24 29.91 25.30 -10.34
CA PRO A 24 29.68 24.38 -11.44
C PRO A 24 28.21 24.04 -11.49
N SER A 25 27.59 24.19 -12.66
CA SER A 25 26.22 23.77 -12.90
C SER A 25 26.17 22.29 -12.61
N VAL A 26 25.45 21.91 -11.55
CA VAL A 26 25.13 20.50 -11.31
C VAL A 26 24.47 19.98 -12.59
N PRO A 27 24.98 18.89 -13.18
CA PRO A 27 24.34 18.31 -14.35
C PRO A 27 22.85 18.16 -14.03
N ASN A 28 21.99 18.57 -14.95
CA ASN A 28 20.55 18.44 -14.81
C ASN A 28 20.20 16.95 -14.98
N GLU A 29 20.59 16.15 -13.98
CA GLU A 29 20.35 14.72 -13.96
C GLU A 29 18.85 14.50 -13.79
N ILE A 30 18.24 13.88 -14.79
CA ILE A 30 16.82 13.55 -14.73
C ILE A 30 16.66 12.45 -13.69
N ILE A 31 16.13 12.80 -12.52
CA ILE A 31 15.83 11.85 -11.46
C ILE A 31 14.57 11.10 -11.87
N HIS A 32 14.73 9.83 -12.21
CA HIS A 32 13.61 8.94 -12.43
C HIS A 32 13.04 8.50 -11.07
N MET A 33 11.74 8.79 -10.84
CA MET A 33 11.04 8.28 -9.66
C MET A 33 10.92 6.76 -9.76
N GLY A 34 11.32 6.03 -8.73
CA GLY A 34 11.28 4.57 -8.68
C GLY A 34 11.76 4.04 -7.33
N MET A 35 11.62 2.74 -7.11
CA MET A 35 12.12 2.06 -5.91
C MET A 35 13.49 1.39 -6.12
N ASP A 36 14.05 1.52 -7.30
CA ASP A 36 15.29 0.90 -7.76
C ASP A 36 16.56 1.70 -7.41
N THR A 37 16.41 3.00 -7.13
CA THR A 37 17.51 3.88 -6.72
C THR A 37 17.17 4.67 -5.47
N VAL A 38 18.18 5.01 -4.67
CA VAL A 38 18.01 5.84 -3.46
C VAL A 38 17.38 7.20 -3.80
N GLN A 39 17.90 7.87 -4.82
CA GLN A 39 17.41 9.18 -5.26
C GLN A 39 15.99 9.12 -5.79
N GLY A 40 15.65 8.06 -6.55
CA GLY A 40 14.28 7.80 -7.04
C GLY A 40 13.31 7.56 -5.90
N PHE A 41 13.72 6.77 -4.90
CA PHE A 41 12.91 6.51 -3.72
C PHE A 41 12.70 7.76 -2.86
N GLU A 42 13.73 8.58 -2.65
CA GLU A 42 13.60 9.88 -1.97
C GLU A 42 12.65 10.83 -2.72
N ALA A 43 12.71 10.84 -4.05
CA ALA A 43 11.79 11.62 -4.88
C ALA A 43 10.35 11.16 -4.69
N ILE A 44 10.09 9.84 -4.71
CA ILE A 44 8.76 9.26 -4.41
C ILE A 44 8.30 9.67 -3.02
N GLN A 45 9.14 9.57 -1.99
CA GLN A 45 8.75 9.96 -0.63
C GLN A 45 8.37 11.44 -0.52
N ARG A 46 9.11 12.33 -1.19
CA ARG A 46 8.78 13.77 -1.23
C ARG A 46 7.45 14.02 -1.92
N CYS A 47 7.21 13.40 -3.08
CA CYS A 47 5.94 13.47 -3.79
C CYS A 47 4.78 12.90 -2.95
N ALA A 48 4.99 11.76 -2.29
CA ALA A 48 3.98 11.13 -1.44
C ALA A 48 3.51 12.06 -0.31
N ARG A 49 4.44 12.78 0.35
CA ARG A 49 4.11 13.76 1.39
C ARG A 49 3.26 14.93 0.85
N LEU A 50 3.56 15.42 -0.34
CA LEU A 50 2.78 16.49 -0.97
C LEU A 50 1.39 16.01 -1.34
N LEU A 51 1.28 14.84 -1.96
CA LEU A 51 0.01 14.27 -2.39
C LEU A 51 -0.87 13.90 -1.21
N SER A 52 -0.32 13.30 -0.15
CA SER A 52 -1.10 12.92 1.04
C SER A 52 -1.69 14.12 1.78
N ALA A 53 -1.12 15.30 1.63
CA ALA A 53 -1.66 16.56 2.19
C ALA A 53 -2.77 17.17 1.29
N SER A 54 -2.98 16.66 0.07
CA SER A 54 -3.92 17.22 -0.89
C SER A 54 -5.34 16.69 -0.67
N PRO A 55 -6.38 17.54 -0.71
CA PRO A 55 -7.77 17.09 -0.69
C PRO A 55 -8.21 16.39 -1.98
N LEU A 56 -7.41 16.46 -3.05
CA LEU A 56 -7.73 15.85 -4.36
C LEU A 56 -7.46 14.34 -4.39
N VAL A 57 -6.67 13.80 -3.45
CA VAL A 57 -6.46 12.37 -3.38
C VAL A 57 -7.56 11.70 -2.56
N PRO A 58 -7.95 10.44 -2.88
CA PRO A 58 -8.87 9.66 -2.07
C PRO A 58 -8.40 9.51 -0.62
N GLU A 59 -9.33 9.30 0.30
CA GLU A 59 -9.08 9.27 1.75
C GLU A 59 -7.98 8.29 2.16
N ILE A 60 -7.92 7.12 1.54
CA ILE A 60 -6.91 6.08 1.80
C ILE A 60 -5.46 6.54 1.57
N TYR A 61 -5.26 7.63 0.82
CA TYR A 61 -3.95 8.22 0.54
C TYR A 61 -3.67 9.47 1.38
N ARG A 62 -4.61 9.92 2.24
CA ARG A 62 -4.46 11.17 3.00
C ARG A 62 -3.73 10.97 4.32
N GLY A 63 -3.05 12.04 4.73
CA GLY A 63 -2.37 12.10 6.01
C GLY A 63 -1.15 11.19 6.13
N THR A 64 -0.67 11.03 7.35
CA THR A 64 0.48 10.17 7.67
C THR A 64 0.21 8.71 7.40
N ASP A 65 -0.99 8.24 7.70
CA ASP A 65 -1.40 6.84 7.53
C ASP A 65 -1.55 6.47 6.05
N GLY A 66 -1.86 7.44 5.19
CA GLY A 66 -1.94 7.28 3.74
C GLY A 66 -0.60 7.29 3.01
N LEU A 67 0.49 7.72 3.67
CA LEU A 67 1.82 7.82 3.04
C LEU A 67 2.32 6.52 2.41
N PRO A 68 2.26 5.35 3.06
CA PRO A 68 2.69 4.09 2.44
C PRO A 68 1.90 3.77 1.16
N SER A 69 0.59 4.00 1.18
CA SER A 69 -0.29 3.80 0.02
C SER A 69 0.06 4.78 -1.11
N CYS A 70 0.40 6.04 -0.79
CA CYS A 70 0.89 7.01 -1.77
C CYS A 70 2.18 6.54 -2.45
N VAL A 71 3.15 6.01 -1.70
CA VAL A 71 4.42 5.50 -2.25
C VAL A 71 4.16 4.36 -3.24
N ILE A 72 3.27 3.43 -2.89
CA ILE A 72 2.89 2.31 -3.76
C ILE A 72 2.21 2.83 -5.03
N ALA A 73 1.24 3.73 -4.92
CA ALA A 73 0.52 4.29 -6.06
C ALA A 73 1.45 5.10 -6.99
N LEU A 74 2.41 5.86 -6.44
CA LEU A 74 3.43 6.57 -7.21
C LEU A 74 4.34 5.61 -7.98
N ASN A 75 4.79 4.53 -7.35
CA ASN A 75 5.59 3.51 -8.03
C ASN A 75 4.80 2.84 -9.17
N MET A 76 3.52 2.55 -8.96
CA MET A 76 2.63 2.02 -10.00
C MET A 76 2.45 3.02 -11.15
N ALA A 77 2.24 4.31 -10.84
CA ALA A 77 2.12 5.38 -11.84
C ALA A 77 3.38 5.48 -12.71
N THR A 78 4.56 5.41 -12.10
CA THR A 78 5.84 5.42 -12.81
C THR A 78 5.95 4.23 -13.78
N ARG A 79 5.60 3.02 -13.33
CA ARG A 79 5.63 1.80 -14.15
C ARG A 79 4.64 1.83 -15.31
N LEU A 80 3.45 2.39 -15.08
CA LEU A 80 2.40 2.57 -16.09
C LEU A 80 2.67 3.78 -17.01
N LYS A 81 3.63 4.64 -16.68
CA LYS A 81 3.82 5.96 -17.32
C LYS A 81 2.53 6.78 -17.32
N ALA A 82 1.78 6.70 -16.23
CA ALA A 82 0.51 7.36 -16.04
C ALA A 82 0.64 8.50 -15.01
N ASP A 83 -0.31 9.43 -15.05
CA ASP A 83 -0.37 10.49 -14.05
C ASP A 83 -0.67 9.92 -12.66
N PRO A 84 0.10 10.29 -11.61
CA PRO A 84 -0.07 9.76 -10.26
C PRO A 84 -1.45 9.98 -9.66
N LEU A 85 -2.04 11.17 -9.88
CA LEU A 85 -3.37 11.48 -9.35
C LEU A 85 -4.44 10.63 -10.03
N MET A 86 -4.32 10.43 -11.34
CA MET A 86 -5.23 9.53 -12.07
C MET A 86 -5.14 8.10 -11.57
N VAL A 87 -3.92 7.61 -11.27
CA VAL A 87 -3.73 6.28 -10.68
C VAL A 87 -4.40 6.23 -9.31
N MET A 88 -4.14 7.18 -8.42
CA MET A 88 -4.75 7.21 -7.07
C MET A 88 -6.28 7.26 -7.11
N GLN A 89 -6.86 8.01 -8.05
CA GLN A 89 -8.31 8.12 -8.19
C GLN A 89 -8.98 6.87 -8.79
N ASN A 90 -8.21 5.98 -9.41
CA ASN A 90 -8.72 4.80 -10.10
C ASN A 90 -8.24 3.46 -9.54
N LEU A 91 -7.31 3.48 -8.58
CA LEU A 91 -6.83 2.31 -7.86
C LEU A 91 -7.60 2.17 -6.55
N TYR A 92 -8.45 1.17 -6.47
CA TYR A 92 -9.22 0.83 -5.27
C TYR A 92 -8.45 -0.22 -4.46
N ILE A 93 -8.45 -0.08 -3.15
CA ILE A 93 -7.89 -1.08 -2.24
C ILE A 93 -9.03 -1.63 -1.40
N ILE A 94 -9.41 -2.88 -1.66
CA ILE A 94 -10.54 -3.55 -1.04
C ILE A 94 -9.99 -4.69 -0.19
N LYS A 95 -10.10 -4.58 1.14
CA LYS A 95 -9.52 -5.53 2.11
C LYS A 95 -8.05 -5.87 1.80
N GLY A 96 -7.24 -4.84 1.48
CA GLY A 96 -5.81 -4.99 1.18
C GLY A 96 -5.47 -5.48 -0.23
N LYS A 97 -6.45 -5.83 -1.06
CA LYS A 97 -6.24 -6.23 -2.46
C LYS A 97 -6.46 -5.02 -3.39
N PRO A 98 -5.51 -4.67 -4.25
CA PRO A 98 -5.69 -3.58 -5.21
C PRO A 98 -6.51 -4.04 -6.42
N GLY A 99 -7.35 -3.12 -6.92
CA GLY A 99 -8.14 -3.33 -8.14
C GLY A 99 -8.32 -2.03 -8.92
N TRP A 100 -8.30 -2.09 -10.23
CA TRP A 100 -8.54 -0.93 -11.10
C TRP A 100 -10.02 -0.64 -11.26
N SER A 101 -10.38 0.64 -11.42
CA SER A 101 -11.69 0.95 -11.96
C SER A 101 -11.81 0.42 -13.39
N SER A 102 -12.96 -0.17 -13.74
CA SER A 102 -13.22 -0.64 -15.10
C SER A 102 -13.05 0.47 -16.15
N LYS A 103 -13.37 1.72 -15.80
CA LYS A 103 -13.19 2.89 -16.67
C LYS A 103 -11.73 3.17 -16.97
N PHE A 104 -10.86 3.09 -15.97
CA PHE A 104 -9.43 3.30 -16.13
C PHE A 104 -8.81 2.22 -17.03
N LEU A 105 -9.19 0.96 -16.81
CA LEU A 105 -8.73 -0.16 -17.61
C LEU A 105 -9.10 0.00 -19.10
N ILE A 106 -10.35 0.39 -19.37
CA ILE A 106 -10.83 0.68 -20.73
C ILE A 106 -10.04 1.84 -21.36
N ALA A 107 -9.83 2.92 -20.58
CA ALA A 107 -9.08 4.09 -21.05
C ALA A 107 -7.63 3.73 -21.39
N THR A 108 -6.95 2.99 -20.51
CA THR A 108 -5.57 2.53 -20.72
C THR A 108 -5.46 1.65 -21.96
N PHE A 109 -6.39 0.71 -22.15
CA PHE A 109 -6.42 -0.12 -23.36
C PHE A 109 -6.62 0.74 -24.62
N ASN A 110 -7.58 1.65 -24.62
CA ASN A 110 -7.88 2.50 -25.76
C ASN A 110 -6.71 3.44 -26.13
N GLN A 111 -5.88 3.83 -25.15
CA GLN A 111 -4.74 4.73 -25.32
C GLN A 111 -3.42 3.99 -25.65
N CYS A 112 -3.34 2.69 -25.48
CA CYS A 112 -2.08 1.94 -25.60
C CYS A 112 -1.46 1.96 -27.01
N GLY A 113 -2.23 2.33 -28.01
CA GLY A 113 -1.78 2.46 -29.40
C GLY A 113 -1.72 1.14 -30.20
N ARG A 114 -1.68 -0.02 -29.54
CA ARG A 114 -1.57 -1.35 -30.17
C ARG A 114 -2.88 -1.80 -30.82
N PHE A 115 -3.99 -1.45 -30.22
CA PHE A 115 -5.33 -1.91 -30.61
C PHE A 115 -6.21 -0.74 -31.08
N SER A 116 -7.29 -1.07 -31.75
CA SER A 116 -8.42 -0.14 -31.91
C SER A 116 -9.12 0.06 -30.58
N PRO A 117 -9.89 1.15 -30.39
CA PRO A 117 -10.75 1.27 -29.23
C PRO A 117 -11.69 0.08 -29.07
N ILE A 118 -11.96 -0.31 -27.83
CA ILE A 118 -12.89 -1.39 -27.50
C ILE A 118 -14.27 -1.09 -28.11
N ARG A 119 -14.87 -2.09 -28.74
CA ARG A 119 -16.24 -2.12 -29.23
C ARG A 119 -17.02 -3.21 -28.52
N TYR A 120 -18.33 -3.05 -28.43
CA TYR A 120 -19.19 -4.02 -27.76
C TYR A 120 -20.19 -4.59 -28.72
N GLU A 121 -20.31 -5.91 -28.72
CA GLU A 121 -21.29 -6.66 -29.50
C GLU A 121 -22.30 -7.29 -28.52
N PHE A 122 -23.55 -6.94 -28.70
CA PHE A 122 -24.65 -7.49 -27.91
C PHE A 122 -25.25 -8.69 -28.63
N GLN A 123 -25.64 -9.70 -27.84
CA GLN A 123 -26.30 -10.94 -28.32
C GLN A 123 -27.45 -11.29 -27.38
N GLY A 124 -28.39 -12.11 -27.87
CA GLY A 124 -29.57 -12.52 -27.14
C GLY A 124 -30.68 -11.47 -27.13
N THR A 125 -31.69 -11.69 -26.29
CA THR A 125 -32.88 -10.85 -26.20
C THR A 125 -32.81 -9.99 -24.94
N GLU A 126 -32.94 -8.67 -25.10
CA GLU A 126 -32.92 -7.73 -23.99
C GLU A 126 -33.91 -8.12 -22.88
N GLY A 127 -33.43 -8.12 -21.64
CA GLY A 127 -34.20 -8.53 -20.46
C GLY A 127 -34.36 -10.02 -20.24
N LYS A 128 -33.77 -10.87 -21.13
CA LYS A 128 -33.70 -12.31 -20.95
C LYS A 128 -32.34 -12.76 -20.44
N ASP A 129 -32.27 -14.01 -20.00
CA ASP A 129 -31.03 -14.57 -19.44
C ASP A 129 -29.92 -14.77 -20.49
N ASP A 130 -30.30 -14.91 -21.76
CA ASP A 130 -29.38 -15.01 -22.90
C ASP A 130 -28.81 -13.65 -23.36
N TRP A 131 -29.39 -12.55 -22.88
CA TRP A 131 -28.89 -11.22 -23.21
C TRP A 131 -27.50 -10.99 -22.61
N GLY A 132 -26.57 -10.58 -23.46
CA GLY A 132 -25.19 -10.39 -23.03
C GLY A 132 -24.39 -9.51 -23.97
N ALA A 133 -23.19 -9.13 -23.54
CA ALA A 133 -22.23 -8.37 -24.31
C ALA A 133 -20.85 -9.03 -24.29
N ARG A 134 -20.12 -8.85 -25.38
CA ARG A 134 -18.69 -9.13 -25.47
C ARG A 134 -17.92 -7.90 -25.91
N ALA A 135 -16.70 -7.75 -25.42
CA ALA A 135 -15.78 -6.73 -25.88
C ALA A 135 -14.98 -7.24 -27.09
N THR A 136 -14.72 -6.37 -28.05
CA THR A 136 -13.91 -6.67 -29.22
C THR A 136 -12.97 -5.52 -29.54
N ALA A 137 -11.82 -5.81 -30.15
CA ALA A 137 -10.90 -4.81 -30.68
C ALA A 137 -10.16 -5.40 -31.88
N VAL A 138 -9.47 -4.56 -32.65
CA VAL A 138 -8.59 -4.99 -33.74
C VAL A 138 -7.16 -4.70 -33.35
N GLU A 139 -6.29 -5.70 -33.46
CA GLU A 139 -4.85 -5.49 -33.34
C GLU A 139 -4.33 -4.76 -34.57
N LYS A 140 -3.73 -3.58 -34.36
CA LYS A 140 -3.33 -2.73 -35.51
C LYS A 140 -2.18 -3.30 -36.32
N ALA A 141 -1.31 -4.11 -35.70
CA ALA A 141 -0.14 -4.69 -36.38
C ALA A 141 -0.52 -5.80 -37.33
N THR A 142 -1.50 -6.63 -36.96
CA THR A 142 -1.90 -7.83 -37.76
C THR A 142 -3.22 -7.62 -38.49
N GLY A 143 -4.06 -6.66 -38.06
CA GLY A 143 -5.43 -6.50 -38.54
C GLY A 143 -6.40 -7.55 -37.96
N GLU A 144 -5.95 -8.40 -37.05
CA GLU A 144 -6.76 -9.45 -36.46
C GLU A 144 -7.82 -8.85 -35.54
N LYS A 145 -9.06 -9.34 -35.68
CA LYS A 145 -10.17 -9.03 -34.77
C LYS A 145 -10.10 -9.93 -33.55
N LEU A 146 -9.83 -9.34 -32.41
CA LEU A 146 -9.81 -10.00 -31.11
C LEU A 146 -11.20 -9.95 -30.48
N ILE A 147 -11.66 -11.09 -29.96
CA ILE A 147 -13.02 -11.26 -29.44
C ILE A 147 -12.91 -11.79 -28.00
N GLY A 148 -13.50 -11.03 -27.07
CA GLY A 148 -13.57 -11.42 -25.68
C GLY A 148 -14.72 -12.38 -25.36
N PRO A 149 -14.75 -12.90 -24.11
CA PRO A 149 -15.84 -13.75 -23.66
C PRO A 149 -17.18 -13.02 -23.62
N LEU A 150 -18.26 -13.77 -23.83
CA LEU A 150 -19.62 -13.25 -23.73
C LEU A 150 -20.05 -13.24 -22.25
N VAL A 151 -20.37 -12.05 -21.74
CA VAL A 151 -20.94 -11.88 -20.39
C VAL A 151 -22.46 -11.74 -20.52
N THR A 152 -23.20 -12.68 -19.98
CA THR A 152 -24.67 -12.72 -20.07
C THR A 152 -25.34 -12.43 -18.72
N VAL A 153 -26.64 -12.13 -18.77
CA VAL A 153 -27.49 -12.04 -17.57
C VAL A 153 -27.50 -13.38 -16.80
N ALA A 154 -27.49 -14.52 -17.52
CA ALA A 154 -27.41 -15.84 -16.90
C ALA A 154 -26.15 -15.98 -16.06
N ILE A 155 -24.97 -15.60 -16.58
CA ILE A 155 -23.69 -15.60 -15.85
C ILE A 155 -23.79 -14.68 -14.62
N ALA A 156 -24.28 -13.45 -14.80
CA ALA A 156 -24.39 -12.49 -13.72
C ALA A 156 -25.30 -12.96 -12.59
N LYS A 157 -26.35 -13.73 -12.90
CA LYS A 157 -27.21 -14.38 -11.90
C LYS A 157 -26.51 -15.53 -11.21
N ALA A 158 -25.81 -16.40 -11.97
CA ALA A 158 -25.10 -17.55 -11.42
C ALA A 158 -23.97 -17.12 -10.47
N GLU A 159 -23.25 -16.03 -10.82
CA GLU A 159 -22.20 -15.42 -10.00
C GLU A 159 -22.74 -14.58 -8.82
N GLY A 160 -24.07 -14.49 -8.66
CA GLY A 160 -24.68 -13.78 -7.56
C GLY A 160 -24.66 -12.25 -7.68
N TRP A 161 -24.22 -11.66 -8.82
CA TRP A 161 -24.12 -10.20 -8.96
C TRP A 161 -25.47 -9.47 -8.87
N PHE A 162 -26.58 -10.18 -9.10
CA PHE A 162 -27.93 -9.64 -8.91
C PHE A 162 -28.42 -9.70 -7.46
N THR A 163 -27.78 -10.45 -6.57
CA THR A 163 -28.30 -10.70 -5.21
C THR A 163 -28.10 -9.51 -4.28
N LYS A 164 -27.06 -8.71 -4.48
CA LYS A 164 -26.78 -7.50 -3.67
C LYS A 164 -27.99 -6.55 -3.70
N SER A 165 -28.29 -5.93 -2.56
CA SER A 165 -29.45 -5.04 -2.42
C SER A 165 -29.40 -3.83 -3.37
N ASP A 166 -28.22 -3.26 -3.54
CA ASP A 166 -27.92 -2.07 -4.34
C ASP A 166 -27.23 -2.38 -5.67
N SER A 167 -27.32 -3.64 -6.13
CA SER A 167 -26.63 -4.09 -7.34
C SER A 167 -27.01 -3.29 -8.57
N LYS A 168 -26.03 -2.75 -9.23
CA LYS A 168 -26.18 -2.04 -10.51
C LYS A 168 -26.59 -2.95 -11.67
N TRP A 169 -26.41 -4.27 -11.51
CA TRP A 169 -26.93 -5.25 -12.45
C TRP A 169 -28.47 -5.24 -12.55
N LYS A 170 -29.17 -4.79 -11.49
CA LYS A 170 -30.64 -4.64 -11.50
C LYS A 170 -31.10 -3.38 -12.23
N THR A 171 -30.31 -2.33 -12.17
CA THR A 171 -30.73 -0.99 -12.64
C THR A 171 -30.13 -0.58 -13.99
N ILE A 172 -28.88 -0.99 -14.24
CA ILE A 172 -28.13 -0.66 -15.47
C ILE A 172 -27.34 -1.88 -15.99
N PRO A 173 -28.01 -3.01 -16.28
CA PRO A 173 -27.35 -4.26 -16.68
C PRO A 173 -26.48 -4.10 -17.92
N GLU A 174 -26.92 -3.35 -18.91
CA GLU A 174 -26.15 -3.09 -20.13
C GLU A 174 -24.76 -2.49 -19.82
N GLN A 175 -24.73 -1.49 -18.95
CA GLN A 175 -23.46 -0.86 -18.57
C GLN A 175 -22.55 -1.81 -17.81
N MET A 176 -23.12 -2.64 -16.94
CA MET A 176 -22.36 -3.66 -16.19
C MET A 176 -21.81 -4.73 -17.10
N MET A 177 -22.57 -5.17 -18.11
CA MET A 177 -22.07 -6.10 -19.14
C MET A 177 -20.89 -5.50 -19.91
N ARG A 178 -20.96 -4.21 -20.29
CA ARG A 178 -19.84 -3.53 -20.96
C ARG A 178 -18.59 -3.51 -20.08
N TYR A 179 -18.72 -3.15 -18.82
CA TYR A 179 -17.58 -3.10 -17.89
C TYR A 179 -16.96 -4.48 -17.67
N ARG A 180 -17.79 -5.48 -17.36
CA ARG A 180 -17.31 -6.84 -17.08
C ARG A 180 -16.69 -7.49 -18.32
N SER A 181 -17.33 -7.37 -19.48
CA SER A 181 -16.78 -7.92 -20.73
C SER A 181 -15.46 -7.22 -21.13
N ALA A 182 -15.33 -5.92 -20.91
CA ALA A 182 -14.09 -5.20 -21.15
C ALA A 182 -12.98 -5.64 -20.17
N ALA A 183 -13.28 -5.81 -18.88
CA ALA A 183 -12.32 -6.30 -17.90
C ALA A 183 -11.78 -7.67 -18.28
N TRP A 184 -12.64 -8.63 -18.58
CA TRP A 184 -12.24 -9.96 -18.99
C TRP A 184 -11.46 -9.97 -20.32
N PHE A 185 -11.88 -9.12 -21.26
CA PHE A 185 -11.18 -8.96 -22.54
C PHE A 185 -9.76 -8.45 -22.33
N VAL A 186 -9.58 -7.35 -21.60
CA VAL A 186 -8.25 -6.74 -21.38
C VAL A 186 -7.36 -7.67 -20.56
N ASN A 187 -7.87 -8.30 -19.53
CA ASN A 187 -7.10 -9.23 -18.69
C ASN A 187 -6.62 -10.48 -19.45
N THR A 188 -7.30 -10.86 -20.57
CA THR A 188 -6.90 -11.99 -21.38
C THR A 188 -6.03 -11.60 -22.59
N VAL A 189 -6.30 -10.45 -23.20
CA VAL A 189 -5.64 -10.00 -24.45
C VAL A 189 -4.38 -9.18 -24.18
N ALA A 190 -4.40 -8.35 -23.13
CA ALA A 190 -3.31 -7.42 -22.81
C ALA A 190 -3.17 -7.23 -21.29
N PRO A 191 -2.88 -8.31 -20.52
CA PRO A 191 -2.81 -8.24 -19.05
C PRO A 191 -1.73 -7.27 -18.54
N GLU A 192 -0.72 -7.00 -19.36
CA GLU A 192 0.34 -6.04 -19.06
C GLU A 192 -0.21 -4.60 -18.88
N LEU A 193 -1.31 -4.25 -19.52
CA LEU A 193 -1.93 -2.92 -19.40
C LEU A 193 -2.62 -2.73 -18.03
N ALA A 194 -3.06 -3.83 -17.43
CA ALA A 194 -3.60 -3.84 -16.06
C ALA A 194 -2.52 -4.18 -15.02
N MET A 195 -1.27 -4.43 -15.42
CA MET A 195 -0.20 -4.97 -14.56
C MET A 195 -0.63 -6.27 -13.85
N GLY A 196 -1.49 -7.07 -14.47
CA GLY A 196 -2.05 -8.29 -13.91
C GLY A 196 -3.05 -8.08 -12.76
N LEU A 197 -3.45 -6.83 -12.48
CA LEU A 197 -4.43 -6.55 -11.44
C LEU A 197 -5.87 -6.69 -11.98
N PRO A 198 -6.78 -7.25 -11.15
CA PRO A 198 -8.21 -7.31 -11.46
C PRO A 198 -8.86 -5.92 -11.41
N THR A 199 -10.11 -5.84 -11.85
CA THR A 199 -10.94 -4.67 -11.57
C THR A 199 -11.47 -4.69 -10.13
N SER A 200 -11.89 -3.53 -9.61
CA SER A 200 -12.51 -3.41 -8.29
C SER A 200 -13.70 -4.36 -8.11
N ASP A 201 -14.54 -4.47 -9.14
CA ASP A 201 -15.71 -5.37 -9.13
C ASP A 201 -15.27 -6.85 -9.02
N GLU A 202 -14.19 -7.25 -9.69
CA GLU A 202 -13.63 -8.61 -9.58
C GLU A 202 -13.04 -8.87 -8.20
N VAL A 203 -12.36 -7.88 -7.60
CA VAL A 203 -11.85 -8.01 -6.23
C VAL A 203 -12.99 -8.21 -5.23
N GLU A 204 -14.09 -7.47 -5.37
CA GLU A 204 -15.27 -7.64 -4.52
C GLU A 204 -15.87 -9.04 -4.63
N ASP A 205 -16.01 -9.57 -5.85
CA ASP A 205 -16.54 -10.91 -6.08
C ASP A 205 -15.68 -12.01 -5.43
N PHE A 206 -14.33 -11.89 -5.55
CA PHE A 206 -13.41 -12.85 -4.90
C PHE A 206 -13.54 -12.83 -3.37
N ILE A 207 -13.71 -11.65 -2.77
CA ILE A 207 -13.79 -11.50 -1.32
C ILE A 207 -15.13 -12.06 -0.79
N GLU A 208 -16.22 -11.90 -1.53
CA GLU A 208 -17.52 -12.47 -1.17
C GLU A 208 -17.53 -13.99 -1.32
N GLY A 209 -16.85 -14.54 -2.32
CA GLY A 209 -16.70 -15.98 -2.50
C GLY A 209 -15.88 -16.64 -1.37
N GLU A 210 -14.90 -15.93 -0.78
CA GLU A 210 -14.11 -16.44 0.35
C GLU A 210 -14.92 -16.56 1.65
N VAL A 211 -16.01 -15.83 1.79
CA VAL A 211 -16.90 -15.93 2.97
C VAL A 211 -17.76 -17.19 2.95
N THR A 212 -17.98 -17.81 1.77
CA THR A 212 -18.85 -18.96 1.60
C THR A 212 -18.10 -20.30 1.50
N THR A 213 -16.80 -20.29 1.30
CA THR A 213 -15.98 -21.51 1.24
C THR A 213 -15.07 -21.58 2.45
N ALA A 214 -15.13 -22.72 3.14
CA ALA A 214 -14.25 -23.05 4.25
C ALA A 214 -12.79 -22.61 3.97
N ARG A 215 -12.21 -21.97 5.01
CA ARG A 215 -10.80 -21.58 5.13
C ARG A 215 -9.91 -22.47 4.24
N PRO A 216 -9.19 -21.91 3.25
CA PRO A 216 -8.21 -22.70 2.52
C PRO A 216 -7.22 -23.27 3.54
N GLN A 217 -7.11 -24.59 3.61
CA GLN A 217 -5.95 -25.20 4.26
C GLN A 217 -4.71 -24.62 3.57
N GLN A 218 -3.90 -23.89 4.31
CA GLN A 218 -2.60 -23.44 3.84
C GLN A 218 -1.80 -24.68 3.45
N VAL A 219 -1.65 -24.89 2.15
CA VAL A 219 -0.70 -25.86 1.62
C VAL A 219 0.67 -25.25 1.89
N HIS A 220 1.29 -25.63 2.99
CA HIS A 220 2.66 -25.26 3.28
C HIS A 220 3.55 -25.83 2.18
N ALA A 221 4.03 -24.97 1.28
CA ALA A 221 5.16 -25.31 0.44
C ALA A 221 6.36 -25.54 1.38
N ALA A 222 6.80 -26.76 1.49
CA ALA A 222 7.95 -27.14 2.31
C ALA A 222 9.16 -26.31 1.86
N GLY A 223 9.61 -25.37 2.69
CA GLY A 223 10.86 -24.63 2.48
C GLY A 223 10.84 -23.11 2.60
N MET A 224 9.67 -22.44 2.78
CA MET A 224 9.67 -21.02 3.15
C MET A 224 9.53 -20.83 4.66
N PRO A 225 10.33 -19.96 5.30
CA PRO A 225 10.14 -19.63 6.71
C PRO A 225 8.75 -19.01 6.87
N THR A 226 7.90 -19.63 7.69
CA THR A 226 6.60 -19.11 8.09
C THR A 226 6.76 -17.71 8.69
N PRO A 227 5.87 -16.75 8.36
CA PRO A 227 5.81 -15.50 9.11
C PRO A 227 5.63 -15.81 10.60
N ILE A 228 6.50 -15.26 11.44
CA ILE A 228 6.57 -15.56 12.89
C ILE A 228 5.35 -14.98 13.63
N ASN A 229 4.52 -14.19 12.96
CA ASN A 229 3.40 -13.47 13.58
C ASN A 229 2.11 -14.33 13.61
N ASP A 230 1.99 -15.17 14.66
CA ASP A 230 0.79 -15.97 14.96
C ASP A 230 -0.12 -15.30 16.04
N TRP A 231 0.06 -14.00 16.27
CA TRP A 231 -0.67 -13.22 17.26
C TRP A 231 -2.13 -13.01 16.84
N THR A 232 -3.06 -13.52 17.64
CA THR A 232 -4.49 -13.25 17.49
C THR A 232 -4.86 -11.95 18.21
N THR A 233 -6.07 -11.40 17.95
CA THR A 233 -6.58 -10.23 18.69
C THR A 233 -6.63 -10.50 20.19
N ALA A 234 -7.03 -11.70 20.60
CA ALA A 234 -7.08 -12.11 22.00
C ALA A 234 -5.67 -12.18 22.63
N ASP A 235 -4.65 -12.61 21.87
CA ASP A 235 -3.27 -12.64 22.34
C ASP A 235 -2.71 -11.22 22.50
N LEU A 236 -3.09 -10.30 21.61
CA LEU A 236 -2.69 -8.90 21.72
C LEU A 236 -3.31 -8.22 22.96
N GLU A 237 -4.59 -8.45 23.23
CA GLU A 237 -5.26 -7.99 24.44
C GLU A 237 -4.59 -8.56 25.70
N ALA A 238 -4.35 -9.88 25.73
CA ALA A 238 -3.67 -10.54 26.84
C ALA A 238 -2.24 -10.03 27.06
N PHE A 239 -1.54 -9.64 26.00
CA PHE A 239 -0.21 -9.05 26.07
C PHE A 239 -0.23 -7.66 26.71
N GLU A 240 -1.11 -6.77 26.27
CA GLU A 240 -1.24 -5.43 26.81
C GLU A 240 -1.74 -5.47 28.26
N ASP A 241 -2.73 -6.31 28.60
CA ASP A 241 -3.22 -6.49 29.96
C ASP A 241 -2.12 -6.98 30.92
N THR A 242 -1.25 -7.89 30.45
CA THR A 242 -0.13 -8.40 31.26
C THR A 242 0.93 -7.33 31.46
N LEU A 243 1.24 -6.53 30.43
CA LEU A 243 2.14 -5.39 30.57
C LEU A 243 1.62 -4.32 31.54
N ASP A 244 0.32 -4.03 31.52
CA ASP A 244 -0.30 -3.10 32.44
C ASP A 244 -0.24 -3.61 33.88
N ALA A 245 -0.41 -4.91 34.11
CA ALA A 245 -0.24 -5.52 35.42
C ALA A 245 1.22 -5.43 35.89
N ILE A 246 2.20 -5.63 35.02
CA ILE A 246 3.63 -5.45 35.30
C ILE A 246 3.93 -3.98 35.64
N TYR A 247 3.37 -3.04 34.89
CA TYR A 247 3.50 -1.61 35.21
C TYR A 247 3.04 -1.29 36.63
N GLY A 248 1.91 -1.85 37.06
CA GLY A 248 1.42 -1.70 38.43
C GLY A 248 2.45 -2.14 39.46
N VAL A 249 3.16 -3.25 39.22
CA VAL A 249 4.21 -3.74 40.14
C VAL A 249 5.43 -2.83 40.12
N PHE A 250 5.92 -2.41 38.93
CA PHE A 250 7.05 -1.46 38.83
C PHE A 250 6.76 -0.15 39.56
N LYS A 251 5.57 0.41 39.39
CA LYS A 251 5.13 1.65 40.03
C LYS A 251 5.04 1.49 41.55
N ALA A 252 4.51 0.38 42.05
CA ALA A 252 4.39 0.09 43.48
C ALA A 252 5.74 -0.02 44.18
N ASN A 253 6.78 -0.46 43.45
CA ASN A 253 8.14 -0.63 43.97
C ASN A 253 9.07 0.56 43.66
N GLY A 254 8.57 1.66 43.10
CA GLY A 254 9.35 2.89 42.83
C GLY A 254 10.24 2.84 41.58
N PHE A 255 10.05 1.87 40.69
CA PHE A 255 10.84 1.66 39.45
C PHE A 255 10.09 2.07 38.18
N GLY A 256 9.15 3.02 38.27
CA GLY A 256 8.32 3.45 37.13
C GLY A 256 9.11 3.84 35.87
N ASP A 257 10.23 4.54 36.06
CA ASP A 257 11.08 5.00 34.95
C ASP A 257 11.78 3.83 34.19
N GLN A 258 11.90 2.67 34.82
CA GLN A 258 12.53 1.48 34.23
C GLN A 258 11.52 0.61 33.44
N TYR A 259 10.23 0.78 33.71
CA TYR A 259 9.18 0.06 33.00
C TYR A 259 9.19 0.36 31.50
N ASP A 260 9.45 1.60 31.10
CA ASP A 260 9.43 1.99 29.68
C ASP A 260 10.45 1.21 28.85
N ALA A 261 11.65 0.99 29.42
CA ALA A 261 12.69 0.16 28.77
C ALA A 261 12.26 -1.30 28.67
N TYR A 262 11.69 -1.87 29.74
CA TYR A 262 11.17 -3.23 29.76
C TYR A 262 10.04 -3.42 28.73
N ALA A 263 9.05 -2.54 28.73
CA ALA A 263 7.91 -2.58 27.80
C ALA A 263 8.35 -2.45 26.34
N ALA A 264 9.31 -1.55 26.05
CA ALA A 264 9.87 -1.39 24.72
C ALA A 264 10.57 -2.68 24.23
N LYS A 265 11.34 -3.34 25.11
CA LYS A 265 11.98 -4.65 24.81
C LYS A 265 10.93 -5.71 24.48
N MET A 266 9.86 -5.82 25.28
CA MET A 266 8.79 -6.81 25.07
C MET A 266 7.97 -6.52 23.80
N LYS A 267 7.67 -5.25 23.50
CA LYS A 267 7.00 -4.86 22.25
C LYS A 267 7.85 -5.15 21.01
N THR A 268 9.16 -5.03 21.09
CA THR A 268 10.09 -5.43 20.02
C THR A 268 10.08 -6.95 19.81
N ARG A 269 10.12 -7.73 20.88
CA ARG A 269 10.09 -9.19 20.84
C ARG A 269 8.76 -9.73 20.31
N ARG A 270 7.63 -9.06 20.59
CA ARG A 270 6.31 -9.36 19.99
C ARG A 270 6.37 -9.39 18.47
N GLY A 271 7.18 -8.55 17.83
CA GLY A 271 7.36 -8.53 16.38
C GLY A 271 8.13 -9.73 15.81
N SER A 272 8.86 -10.49 16.64
CA SER A 272 9.79 -11.55 16.23
C SER A 272 9.53 -12.92 16.87
N GLU A 273 8.69 -13.01 17.89
CA GLU A 273 8.44 -14.23 18.66
C GLU A 273 6.97 -14.67 18.59
N ARG A 274 6.72 -15.96 18.83
CA ARG A 274 5.37 -16.54 18.82
C ARG A 274 4.58 -16.12 20.06
N ALA A 275 3.28 -15.84 19.87
CA ALA A 275 2.39 -15.39 20.92
C ALA A 275 2.37 -16.28 22.18
N PRO A 276 2.21 -17.62 22.12
CA PRO A 276 2.14 -18.43 23.32
C PRO A 276 3.40 -18.38 24.16
N ALA A 277 4.60 -18.40 23.52
CA ALA A 277 5.87 -18.41 24.23
C ALA A 277 6.12 -17.08 24.97
N LEU A 278 5.91 -15.95 24.31
CA LEU A 278 6.13 -14.65 24.90
C LEU A 278 5.09 -14.29 25.98
N LEU A 279 3.84 -14.68 25.81
CA LEU A 279 2.79 -14.50 26.81
C LEU A 279 3.05 -15.34 28.07
N GLU A 280 3.54 -16.56 27.92
CA GLU A 280 3.90 -17.41 29.06
C GLU A 280 5.09 -16.85 29.84
N GLU A 281 6.07 -16.29 29.16
CA GLU A 281 7.21 -15.60 29.76
C GLU A 281 6.75 -14.36 30.55
N LEU A 282 5.93 -13.48 29.94
CA LEU A 282 5.39 -12.29 30.61
C LEU A 282 4.59 -12.65 31.86
N ARG A 283 3.78 -13.70 31.80
CA ARG A 283 3.02 -14.17 32.98
C ARG A 283 3.93 -14.71 34.07
N ARG A 284 5.03 -15.38 33.70
CA ARG A 284 6.04 -15.86 34.63
C ARG A 284 6.79 -14.70 35.30
N ASP A 285 7.16 -13.68 34.51
CA ASP A 285 7.80 -12.47 35.03
C ASP A 285 6.88 -11.76 36.03
N LEU A 286 5.60 -11.59 35.70
CA LEU A 286 4.62 -11.00 36.58
C LEU A 286 4.45 -11.80 37.89
N ALA A 287 4.37 -13.12 37.82
CA ALA A 287 4.26 -13.99 38.99
C ALA A 287 5.54 -13.93 39.88
N SER A 288 6.71 -13.90 39.24
CA SER A 288 7.98 -13.72 39.93
C SER A 288 8.04 -12.37 40.67
N MET A 289 7.63 -11.30 40.03
CA MET A 289 7.61 -9.95 40.61
C MET A 289 6.62 -9.84 41.75
N LYS A 290 5.53 -10.60 41.76
CA LYS A 290 4.54 -10.66 42.85
C LYS A 290 4.92 -11.60 43.99
N GLY A 291 6.01 -12.40 43.82
CA GLY A 291 6.42 -13.39 44.81
C GLY A 291 5.52 -14.63 44.87
N GLU A 292 4.76 -14.92 43.79
CA GLU A 292 3.76 -16.00 43.71
C GLU A 292 4.35 -17.32 43.17
N VAL A 293 5.66 -17.41 42.85
CA VAL A 293 6.28 -18.62 42.30
C VAL A 293 6.73 -19.56 43.41
N PRO A 294 6.25 -20.83 43.48
CA PRO A 294 6.80 -21.82 44.38
C PRO A 294 8.23 -22.16 43.96
N VAL A 295 9.17 -22.14 44.89
CA VAL A 295 10.58 -22.50 44.68
C VAL A 295 10.68 -23.98 44.30
N GLY A 296 10.78 -24.27 42.99
CA GLY A 296 11.21 -25.57 42.46
C GLY A 296 12.74 -25.59 42.51
N HIS A 297 13.28 -26.60 43.16
CA HIS A 297 14.73 -26.79 43.38
C HIS A 297 15.57 -26.60 42.10
N GLY A 298 16.43 -25.58 42.09
CA GLY A 298 17.58 -25.56 41.18
C GLY A 298 17.90 -24.25 40.43
N ASN A 299 17.24 -23.11 40.70
CA ASN A 299 17.78 -21.81 40.30
C ASN A 299 17.27 -20.78 41.31
N GLU A 300 18.15 -19.92 41.77
CA GLU A 300 17.73 -18.75 42.56
C GLU A 300 16.67 -17.95 41.83
N PRO A 301 15.61 -17.45 42.51
CA PRO A 301 14.64 -16.63 41.84
C PRO A 301 15.37 -15.39 41.31
N ALA A 302 15.25 -15.16 40.02
CA ALA A 302 15.69 -13.91 39.43
C ALA A 302 14.82 -12.79 40.06
N GLY A 303 15.35 -12.22 41.11
CA GLY A 303 14.74 -11.05 41.76
C GLY A 303 14.62 -9.91 40.76
N MET A 304 13.83 -8.92 41.05
CA MET A 304 13.61 -7.75 40.21
C MET A 304 14.91 -7.10 39.72
N ASP A 305 16.02 -7.22 40.51
CA ASP A 305 17.36 -6.77 40.14
C ASP A 305 17.96 -7.53 38.95
N SER A 306 17.72 -8.83 38.81
CA SER A 306 18.19 -9.65 37.67
C SER A 306 17.46 -9.30 36.37
N LEU A 307 16.18 -8.98 36.43
CA LEU A 307 15.39 -8.55 35.26
C LEU A 307 15.78 -7.13 34.80
N LEU A 308 16.33 -6.32 35.72
CA LEU A 308 16.79 -4.95 35.44
C LEU A 308 18.23 -4.92 34.88
N GLU A 309 19.09 -5.89 35.23
CA GLU A 309 20.46 -6.00 34.67
C GLU A 309 20.44 -6.35 33.18
N ASP A 310 19.51 -7.18 32.74
CA ASP A 310 19.31 -7.54 31.34
C ASP A 310 18.72 -6.41 30.48
N SER A 311 18.27 -5.32 31.12
CA SER A 311 17.62 -4.16 30.49
C SER A 311 18.52 -2.91 30.36
N ARG A 312 19.81 -3.01 30.76
CA ARG A 312 20.79 -1.93 30.58
C ARG A 312 21.39 -1.95 29.18
N PRO A 313 21.55 -0.77 28.52
CA PRO A 313 22.05 -0.68 27.15
C PRO A 313 23.49 -1.14 27.00
#